data_7b4106d39c2f507a6d2f45f1c83f9def
#
_entry.id   7b4106d39c2f507a6d2f45f1c83f9def
#
_cell.length_a   1.000
_cell.length_b   1.000
_cell.length_c   1.000
_cell.angle_alpha   90.00
_cell.angle_beta   90.00
_cell.angle_gamma   90.00
#
_symmetry.space_group_name_H-M   'P 1'
#
loop_
_entity.id
_entity.type
_entity.pdbx_description
1 polymer ?
#
loop_
_entity_poly.entity_id
_entity_poly.type
_entity_poly.pdbx_seq_one_letter_code
_entity_poly.pdbx_strand_id
1 'polypeptide(L)'
;FFLTLPVFAQCMLTYNGNNNYTLVERTNLRRYDNGKYSGLMSREVRSFLSQDMNRNGDIYYSGDFYVEQDTVRNKQVMFTGIHEAIPSCFIINELGFVTMEEDHGFPSFRSFPSLPQDEVRIGESWKGESIRAVDPLNNGIITKIPMTVQYSLVREEIYKGEEVFRITAQWATRYGISYWDFGGDKNLKSAQGKH
;
A
#
# COMPACT_ATOMS: atom_id res chain seq x y z
N PHE A 1 35.23 -35.96 6.13
CA PHE A 1 34.62 -34.83 5.38
C PHE A 1 33.65 -34.13 6.30
N PHE A 2 34.08 -33.00 6.86
CA PHE A 2 33.17 -32.09 7.57
C PHE A 2 32.53 -31.16 6.54
N LEU A 3 31.26 -31.37 6.26
CA LEU A 3 30.43 -30.39 5.54
C LEU A 3 30.18 -29.24 6.51
N THR A 4 30.92 -28.16 6.37
CA THR A 4 30.54 -26.88 6.98
C THR A 4 29.35 -26.34 6.18
N LEU A 5 28.15 -26.49 6.71
CA LEU A 5 27.00 -25.77 6.20
C LEU A 5 27.27 -24.27 6.34
N PRO A 6 27.07 -23.46 5.30
CA PRO A 6 27.18 -22.02 5.45
C PRO A 6 26.18 -21.54 6.50
N VAL A 7 26.70 -21.01 7.59
CA VAL A 7 25.86 -20.33 8.59
C VAL A 7 25.48 -19.01 7.94
N PHE A 8 24.29 -18.94 7.35
CA PHE A 8 23.72 -17.67 6.91
C PHE A 8 23.50 -16.82 8.16
N ALA A 9 24.03 -15.60 8.15
CA ALA A 9 23.83 -14.65 9.22
C ALA A 9 22.34 -14.37 9.39
N GLN A 10 21.86 -14.38 10.63
CA GLN A 10 20.55 -13.88 10.98
C GLN A 10 20.62 -12.35 11.02
N CYS A 11 19.56 -11.71 10.55
CA CYS A 11 19.46 -10.25 10.60
C CYS A 11 18.11 -9.81 11.16
N MET A 12 18.16 -8.78 11.98
CA MET A 12 16.97 -8.05 12.42
C MET A 12 16.64 -7.04 11.35
N LEU A 13 15.44 -7.14 10.79
CA LEU A 13 14.95 -6.18 9.81
C LEU A 13 14.23 -5.05 10.56
N THR A 14 14.67 -3.83 10.34
CA THR A 14 14.02 -2.64 10.89
C THR A 14 13.73 -1.64 9.77
N TYR A 15 12.60 -0.95 9.89
CA TYR A 15 12.30 0.16 9.01
C TYR A 15 13.17 1.36 9.40
N ASN A 16 14.02 1.76 8.49
CA ASN A 16 14.89 2.91 8.66
C ASN A 16 14.64 3.90 7.53
N GLY A 17 13.80 4.88 7.78
CA GLY A 17 13.46 5.91 6.81
C GLY A 17 14.35 7.13 7.00
N ASN A 18 15.56 7.08 6.51
CA ASN A 18 16.52 8.18 6.69
C ASN A 18 16.37 9.33 5.69
N ASN A 19 15.40 9.27 4.79
CA ASN A 19 15.28 10.23 3.70
C ASN A 19 13.82 10.57 3.37
N ASN A 20 13.62 11.78 2.87
CA ASN A 20 12.40 12.13 2.18
C ASN A 20 12.21 11.19 0.99
N TYR A 21 10.99 10.78 0.70
CA TYR A 21 10.74 9.93 -0.45
C TYR A 21 9.54 10.38 -1.28
N THR A 22 9.52 9.96 -2.52
CA THR A 22 8.40 10.13 -3.43
C THR A 22 7.63 8.83 -3.51
N LEU A 23 6.35 8.88 -3.19
CA LEU A 23 5.43 7.77 -3.43
C LEU A 23 4.71 7.98 -4.75
N VAL A 24 4.66 6.93 -5.58
CA VAL A 24 3.86 6.91 -6.82
C VAL A 24 2.99 5.67 -6.81
N GLU A 25 1.69 5.87 -6.77
CA GLU A 25 0.71 4.79 -6.86
C GLU A 25 -0.03 4.87 -8.21
N ARG A 26 -0.07 3.75 -8.95
CA ARG A 26 -0.82 3.64 -10.21
C ARG A 26 -1.89 2.58 -10.09
N THR A 27 -3.10 2.95 -10.43
CA THR A 27 -4.26 2.06 -10.36
C THR A 27 -5.04 2.12 -11.67
N ASN A 28 -5.32 0.95 -12.24
CA ASN A 28 -6.18 0.81 -13.41
C ASN A 28 -7.37 -0.07 -13.05
N LEU A 29 -8.56 0.49 -13.10
CA LEU A 29 -9.81 -0.20 -12.80
C LEU A 29 -10.65 -0.35 -14.06
N ARG A 30 -11.03 -1.58 -14.40
CA ARG A 30 -11.98 -1.87 -15.47
C ARG A 30 -13.36 -2.07 -14.86
N ARG A 31 -14.32 -1.33 -15.36
CA ARG A 31 -15.72 -1.44 -14.93
C ARG A 31 -16.51 -2.35 -15.87
N TYR A 32 -17.30 -3.21 -15.28
CA TYR A 32 -18.24 -4.07 -16.00
C TYR A 32 -19.62 -3.92 -15.37
N ASP A 33 -20.62 -3.60 -16.18
CA ASP A 33 -22.02 -3.52 -15.77
C ASP A 33 -22.77 -4.70 -16.41
N ASN A 34 -23.34 -5.59 -15.59
CA ASN A 34 -24.00 -6.83 -16.06
C ASN A 34 -23.12 -7.68 -17.00
N GLY A 35 -21.81 -7.79 -16.69
CA GLY A 35 -20.85 -8.56 -17.47
C GLY A 35 -20.37 -7.88 -18.75
N LYS A 36 -20.85 -6.69 -19.09
CA LYS A 36 -20.39 -5.91 -20.23
C LYS A 36 -19.42 -4.81 -19.78
N TYR A 37 -18.31 -4.68 -20.49
CA TYR A 37 -17.35 -3.61 -20.23
C TYR A 37 -18.02 -2.23 -20.41
N SER A 38 -17.95 -1.40 -19.38
CA SER A 38 -18.57 -0.07 -19.36
C SER A 38 -17.57 1.07 -19.19
N GLY A 39 -16.34 0.79 -18.82
CA GLY A 39 -15.35 1.84 -18.71
C GLY A 39 -14.03 1.45 -18.04
N LEU A 40 -13.09 2.37 -18.10
CA LEU A 40 -11.76 2.32 -17.48
C LEU A 40 -11.58 3.57 -16.62
N MET A 41 -11.02 3.39 -15.45
CA MET A 41 -10.44 4.47 -14.65
C MET A 41 -8.94 4.20 -14.51
N SER A 42 -8.14 5.16 -14.87
CA SER A 42 -6.70 5.18 -14.61
C SER A 42 -6.43 6.28 -13.60
N ARG A 43 -5.77 5.94 -12.51
CA ARG A 43 -5.40 6.88 -11.44
C ARG A 43 -3.90 6.79 -11.21
N GLU A 44 -3.24 7.92 -11.21
CA GLU A 44 -1.90 8.08 -10.69
C GLU A 44 -1.94 9.05 -9.51
N VAL A 45 -1.31 8.66 -8.43
CA VAL A 45 -1.14 9.47 -7.22
C VAL A 45 0.33 9.64 -6.98
N ARG A 46 0.78 10.88 -6.86
CA ARG A 46 2.16 11.21 -6.53
C ARG A 46 2.22 11.99 -5.24
N SER A 47 3.21 11.70 -4.42
CA SER A 47 3.47 12.46 -3.20
C SER A 47 4.96 12.67 -3.01
N PHE A 48 5.30 13.85 -2.49
CA PHE A 48 6.62 14.18 -2.00
C PHE A 48 6.53 14.27 -0.49
N LEU A 49 7.09 13.28 0.20
CA LEU A 49 6.97 13.15 1.65
C LEU A 49 8.21 13.68 2.33
N SER A 50 8.00 14.64 3.23
CA SER A 50 9.02 15.13 4.15
C SER A 50 9.05 14.25 5.38
N GLN A 51 10.24 14.02 5.88
CA GLN A 51 10.47 13.23 7.08
C GLN A 51 10.85 14.12 8.24
N ASP A 52 10.30 13.78 9.41
CA ASP A 52 10.75 14.29 10.69
C ASP A 52 10.92 13.13 11.68
N MET A 53 12.01 13.12 12.47
CA MET A 53 12.24 12.04 13.43
C MET A 53 11.56 12.34 14.76
N ASN A 54 10.76 11.39 15.21
CA ASN A 54 10.21 11.43 16.55
C ASN A 54 11.25 10.99 17.59
N ARG A 55 11.10 11.45 18.86
CA ARG A 55 11.97 11.12 19.99
C ARG A 55 12.00 9.63 20.35
N ASN A 56 11.02 8.86 19.90
CA ASN A 56 10.86 7.43 20.21
C ASN A 56 11.40 6.49 19.13
N GLY A 57 12.06 7.01 18.08
CA GLY A 57 12.52 6.19 16.96
C GLY A 57 11.47 5.99 15.86
N ASP A 58 10.23 6.39 16.08
CA ASP A 58 9.20 6.40 15.05
C ASP A 58 9.49 7.52 14.03
N ILE A 59 9.16 7.27 12.77
CA ILE A 59 9.39 8.22 11.70
C ILE A 59 8.06 8.86 11.31
N TYR A 60 8.02 10.17 11.43
CA TYR A 60 6.88 10.97 11.03
C TYR A 60 7.05 11.44 9.58
N TYR A 61 6.03 11.22 8.79
CA TYR A 61 5.97 11.70 7.42
C TYR A 61 4.80 12.64 7.21
N SER A 62 5.06 13.72 6.46
CA SER A 62 4.03 14.67 6.04
C SER A 62 4.20 15.04 4.58
N GLY A 63 3.11 15.30 3.88
CA GLY A 63 3.12 15.78 2.50
C GLY A 63 1.76 15.71 1.85
N ASP A 64 1.69 16.22 0.62
CA ASP A 64 0.48 16.23 -0.17
C ASP A 64 0.49 15.09 -1.18
N PHE A 65 -0.65 14.44 -1.31
CA PHE A 65 -0.92 13.44 -2.34
C PHE A 65 -1.68 14.09 -3.49
N TYR A 66 -1.02 14.21 -4.64
CA TYR A 66 -1.58 14.78 -5.86
C TYR A 66 -2.25 13.69 -6.66
N VAL A 67 -3.56 13.77 -6.83
CA VAL A 67 -4.36 12.77 -7.53
C VAL A 67 -4.62 13.21 -8.96
N GLU A 68 -4.15 12.41 -9.91
CA GLU A 68 -4.46 12.53 -11.33
C GLU A 68 -5.33 11.33 -11.74
N GLN A 69 -6.51 11.58 -12.28
CA GLN A 69 -7.44 10.53 -12.64
C GLN A 69 -8.06 10.78 -14.01
N ASP A 70 -7.87 9.82 -14.89
CA ASP A 70 -8.54 9.73 -16.18
C ASP A 70 -9.68 8.71 -16.10
N THR A 71 -10.84 9.10 -16.53
CA THR A 71 -11.99 8.22 -16.61
C THR A 71 -12.52 8.15 -18.03
N VAL A 72 -12.58 6.93 -18.56
CA VAL A 72 -13.21 6.66 -19.86
C VAL A 72 -14.55 5.97 -19.61
N ARG A 73 -15.63 6.60 -20.04
CA ARG A 73 -16.98 6.05 -19.97
C ARG A 73 -17.64 6.16 -21.33
N ASN A 74 -18.20 5.05 -21.82
CA ASN A 74 -18.84 5.01 -23.14
C ASN A 74 -17.98 5.57 -24.28
N LYS A 75 -16.67 5.27 -24.27
CA LYS A 75 -15.67 5.76 -25.23
C LYS A 75 -15.36 7.27 -25.15
N GLN A 76 -15.88 7.96 -24.16
CA GLN A 76 -15.56 9.37 -23.91
C GLN A 76 -14.62 9.49 -22.71
N VAL A 77 -13.59 10.32 -22.87
CA VAL A 77 -12.72 10.72 -21.75
C VAL A 77 -13.48 11.77 -20.95
N MET A 78 -13.75 11.46 -19.67
CA MET A 78 -14.55 12.32 -18.80
C MET A 78 -13.70 13.33 -18.06
N PHE A 79 -12.43 13.02 -17.82
CA PHE A 79 -11.54 13.89 -17.05
C PHE A 79 -10.07 13.56 -17.33
N THR A 80 -9.24 14.60 -17.36
CA THR A 80 -7.78 14.53 -17.44
C THR A 80 -7.17 15.62 -16.56
N GLY A 81 -6.13 15.28 -15.79
CA GLY A 81 -5.34 16.21 -15.00
C GLY A 81 -5.43 16.02 -13.50
N ILE A 82 -4.63 16.79 -12.77
CA ILE A 82 -4.64 16.81 -11.31
C ILE A 82 -5.89 17.54 -10.85
N HIS A 83 -6.73 16.86 -10.08
CA HIS A 83 -7.99 17.43 -9.59
C HIS A 83 -8.07 17.52 -8.08
N GLU A 84 -7.11 16.92 -7.38
CA GLU A 84 -7.13 16.92 -5.92
C GLU A 84 -5.71 16.86 -5.35
N ALA A 85 -5.49 17.64 -4.28
CA ALA A 85 -4.31 17.55 -3.42
C ALA A 85 -4.81 17.21 -2.01
N ILE A 86 -4.41 16.06 -1.48
CA ILE A 86 -4.85 15.56 -0.18
C ILE A 86 -3.66 15.62 0.78
N PRO A 87 -3.67 16.50 1.79
CA PRO A 87 -2.64 16.49 2.81
C PRO A 87 -2.73 15.19 3.62
N SER A 88 -1.61 14.64 3.99
CA SER A 88 -1.56 13.43 4.81
C SER A 88 -0.36 13.44 5.73
N CYS A 89 -0.60 13.04 6.97
CA CYS A 89 0.41 12.87 8.00
C CYS A 89 0.29 11.46 8.58
N PHE A 90 1.42 10.78 8.69
CA PHE A 90 1.45 9.44 9.24
C PHE A 90 2.79 9.10 9.87
N ILE A 91 2.75 8.14 10.78
CA ILE A 91 3.92 7.63 11.49
C ILE A 91 4.20 6.21 11.02
N ILE A 92 5.47 5.89 10.80
CA ILE A 92 5.93 4.52 10.56
C ILE A 92 6.86 4.13 11.70
N ASN A 93 6.54 3.04 12.39
CA ASN A 93 7.39 2.50 13.44
C ASN A 93 8.50 1.59 12.86
N GLU A 94 9.40 1.13 13.72
CA GLU A 94 10.54 0.28 13.35
C GLU A 94 10.16 -1.05 12.66
N LEU A 95 8.94 -1.54 12.87
CA LEU A 95 8.40 -2.74 12.20
C LEU A 95 7.62 -2.42 10.92
N GLY A 96 7.61 -1.16 10.49
CA GLY A 96 6.91 -0.74 9.26
C GLY A 96 5.41 -0.52 9.44
N PHE A 97 4.87 -0.55 10.66
CA PHE A 97 3.46 -0.27 10.89
C PHE A 97 3.16 1.22 10.74
N VAL A 98 2.12 1.49 9.97
CA VAL A 98 1.67 2.85 9.67
C VAL A 98 0.51 3.23 10.59
N THR A 99 0.66 4.35 11.29
CA THR A 99 -0.40 5.01 12.05
C THR A 99 -0.73 6.36 11.41
N MET A 100 -2.00 6.60 11.12
CA MET A 100 -2.48 7.84 10.51
C MET A 100 -2.99 8.79 11.59
N GLU A 101 -2.71 10.09 11.47
CA GLU A 101 -3.34 11.12 12.31
C GLU A 101 -4.80 11.34 11.92
N GLU A 102 -5.04 11.49 10.62
CA GLU A 102 -6.38 11.52 10.04
C GLU A 102 -6.48 10.43 8.97
N ASP A 103 -7.66 9.83 8.87
CA ASP A 103 -7.87 8.70 7.98
C ASP A 103 -8.18 9.15 6.55
N HIS A 104 -7.17 9.17 5.72
CA HIS A 104 -7.26 9.50 4.30
C HIS A 104 -7.14 8.26 3.42
N GLY A 105 -7.45 8.41 2.11
CA GLY A 105 -7.28 7.33 1.13
C GLY A 105 -5.80 7.00 0.83
N PHE A 106 -4.87 7.87 1.25
CA PHE A 106 -3.45 7.73 0.94
C PHE A 106 -2.58 7.88 2.19
N PRO A 107 -1.45 7.14 2.27
CA PRO A 107 -1.04 6.09 1.35
C PRO A 107 -2.06 4.95 1.29
N SER A 108 -2.31 4.41 0.11
CA SER A 108 -3.32 3.38 -0.05
C SER A 108 -2.85 2.00 0.44
N PHE A 109 -1.55 1.73 0.42
CA PHE A 109 -0.94 0.59 1.11
C PHE A 109 -0.33 1.06 2.42
N ARG A 110 -0.80 0.49 3.54
CA ARG A 110 -0.32 0.81 4.88
C ARG A 110 0.30 -0.42 5.51
N SER A 111 1.38 -0.21 6.28
CA SER A 111 2.13 -1.31 6.88
C SER A 111 2.61 -2.31 5.81
N PHE A 112 3.24 -1.77 4.77
CA PHE A 112 3.74 -2.55 3.64
C PHE A 112 5.14 -2.04 3.22
N PRO A 113 6.21 -2.81 3.56
CA PRO A 113 6.19 -4.08 4.28
C PRO A 113 5.92 -3.92 5.78
N SER A 114 5.27 -4.94 6.38
CA SER A 114 5.34 -5.19 7.81
C SER A 114 6.49 -6.16 8.08
N LEU A 115 7.42 -5.75 8.94
CA LEU A 115 8.64 -6.48 9.21
C LEU A 115 8.44 -7.49 10.37
N PRO A 116 9.23 -8.58 10.43
CA PRO A 116 9.14 -9.56 11.51
C PRO A 116 9.72 -8.99 12.81
N GLN A 117 9.22 -9.48 13.93
CA GLN A 117 9.77 -9.15 15.25
C GLN A 117 11.05 -9.93 15.55
N ASP A 118 11.19 -11.10 14.97
CA ASP A 118 12.33 -11.98 15.16
C ASP A 118 13.36 -11.81 14.01
N GLU A 119 14.59 -12.20 14.28
CA GLU A 119 15.63 -12.26 13.25
C GLU A 119 15.25 -13.25 12.15
N VAL A 120 15.57 -12.90 10.92
CA VAL A 120 15.34 -13.74 9.74
C VAL A 120 16.64 -13.99 8.97
N ARG A 121 16.66 -15.06 8.21
CA ARG A 121 17.78 -15.44 7.31
C ARG A 121 17.37 -15.29 5.85
N ILE A 122 18.36 -15.14 5.00
CA ILE A 122 18.13 -15.20 3.56
C ILE A 122 17.49 -16.55 3.21
N GLY A 123 16.39 -16.48 2.45
CA GLY A 123 15.55 -17.62 2.09
C GLY A 123 14.39 -17.89 3.05
N GLU A 124 14.37 -17.28 4.21
CA GLU A 124 13.24 -17.40 5.14
C GLU A 124 12.06 -16.48 4.77
N SER A 125 10.91 -16.81 5.31
CA SER A 125 9.65 -16.13 5.03
C SER A 125 8.86 -15.90 6.30
N TRP A 126 8.12 -14.80 6.33
CA TRP A 126 7.21 -14.46 7.43
C TRP A 126 5.85 -13.98 6.91
N LYS A 127 4.89 -13.96 7.79
CA LYS A 127 3.58 -13.35 7.52
C LYS A 127 3.48 -12.03 8.26
N GLY A 128 2.96 -11.05 7.56
CA GLY A 128 2.67 -9.76 8.13
C GLY A 128 1.26 -9.29 7.77
N GLU A 129 0.75 -8.37 8.55
CA GLU A 129 -0.54 -7.75 8.30
C GLU A 129 -0.35 -6.37 7.68
N SER A 130 -1.14 -6.09 6.68
CA SER A 130 -1.16 -4.82 5.95
C SER A 130 -2.59 -4.38 5.72
N ILE A 131 -2.77 -3.13 5.34
CA ILE A 131 -4.08 -2.58 5.02
C ILE A 131 -4.03 -1.98 3.62
N ARG A 132 -5.02 -2.29 2.81
CA ARG A 132 -5.34 -1.56 1.59
C ARG A 132 -6.48 -0.59 1.88
N ALA A 133 -6.20 0.70 1.83
CA ALA A 133 -7.22 1.74 1.92
C ALA A 133 -7.72 2.07 0.51
N VAL A 134 -9.02 2.10 0.32
CA VAL A 134 -9.65 2.43 -0.95
C VAL A 134 -10.82 3.37 -0.74
N ASP A 135 -10.99 4.31 -1.65
CA ASP A 135 -12.18 5.13 -1.79
C ASP A 135 -12.78 4.84 -3.18
N PRO A 136 -13.70 3.87 -3.27
CA PRO A 136 -14.19 3.40 -4.56
C PRO A 136 -15.07 4.41 -5.27
N LEU A 137 -15.65 5.37 -4.56
CA LEU A 137 -16.55 6.38 -5.10
C LEU A 137 -15.92 7.77 -5.18
N ASN A 138 -14.73 7.93 -4.65
CA ASN A 138 -14.05 9.23 -4.53
C ASN A 138 -14.91 10.27 -3.78
N ASN A 139 -15.49 9.85 -2.67
CA ASN A 139 -16.38 10.67 -1.84
C ASN A 139 -15.83 10.90 -0.43
N GLY A 140 -14.57 10.57 -0.16
CA GLY A 140 -13.92 10.70 1.12
C GLY A 140 -14.23 9.57 2.12
N ILE A 141 -15.01 8.56 1.72
CA ILE A 141 -15.31 7.41 2.57
C ILE A 141 -14.30 6.29 2.31
N ILE A 142 -13.45 6.07 3.29
CA ILE A 142 -12.34 5.13 3.17
C ILE A 142 -12.76 3.75 3.67
N THR A 143 -12.66 2.77 2.78
CA THR A 143 -12.81 1.36 3.11
C THR A 143 -11.44 0.74 3.37
N LYS A 144 -11.21 0.20 4.56
CA LYS A 144 -9.98 -0.48 4.95
C LYS A 144 -10.10 -1.97 4.71
N ILE A 145 -9.23 -2.48 3.88
CA ILE A 145 -9.19 -3.88 3.49
C ILE A 145 -7.99 -4.53 4.19
N PRO A 146 -8.18 -5.35 5.23
CA PRO A 146 -7.07 -6.07 5.84
C PRO A 146 -6.52 -7.13 4.89
N MET A 147 -5.20 -7.24 4.85
CA MET A 147 -4.48 -8.20 4.01
C MET A 147 -3.46 -8.94 4.84
N THR A 148 -3.40 -10.25 4.68
CA THR A 148 -2.26 -11.04 5.14
C THR A 148 -1.29 -11.17 3.97
N VAL A 149 -0.05 -10.76 4.19
CA VAL A 149 1.01 -10.77 3.20
C VAL A 149 2.08 -11.79 3.59
N GLN A 150 2.46 -12.63 2.66
CA GLN A 150 3.61 -13.52 2.79
C GLN A 150 4.84 -12.79 2.24
N TYR A 151 5.78 -12.49 3.10
CA TYR A 151 7.07 -11.91 2.75
C TYR A 151 8.15 -12.98 2.71
N SER A 152 9.17 -12.77 1.89
CA SER A 152 10.36 -13.62 1.84
C SER A 152 11.61 -12.76 1.67
N LEU A 153 12.62 -12.98 2.51
CA LEU A 153 13.94 -12.37 2.37
C LEU A 153 14.73 -13.13 1.31
N VAL A 154 14.91 -12.51 0.13
CA VAL A 154 15.47 -13.22 -1.03
C VAL A 154 16.99 -13.21 -1.00
N ARG A 155 17.58 -12.03 -0.83
CA ARG A 155 19.02 -11.81 -0.86
C ARG A 155 19.40 -10.40 -0.42
N GLU A 156 20.68 -10.21 -0.16
CA GLU A 156 21.32 -8.90 -0.16
C GLU A 156 21.70 -8.52 -1.59
N GLU A 157 21.58 -7.26 -1.93
CA GLU A 157 22.00 -6.73 -3.23
C GLU A 157 22.41 -5.26 -3.11
N ILE A 158 23.19 -4.79 -4.07
CA ILE A 158 23.50 -3.36 -4.17
C ILE A 158 22.49 -2.70 -5.08
N TYR A 159 21.75 -1.73 -4.54
CA TYR A 159 20.80 -0.93 -5.29
C TYR A 159 21.18 0.55 -5.19
N LYS A 160 21.48 1.17 -6.34
CA LYS A 160 21.93 2.57 -6.43
C LYS A 160 23.15 2.91 -5.58
N GLY A 161 24.04 1.93 -5.35
CA GLY A 161 25.26 2.11 -4.57
C GLY A 161 25.10 1.85 -3.07
N GLU A 162 23.92 1.48 -2.60
CA GLU A 162 23.64 1.13 -1.20
C GLU A 162 23.39 -0.36 -1.07
N GLU A 163 23.83 -0.94 0.04
CA GLU A 163 23.52 -2.34 0.39
C GLU A 163 22.07 -2.41 0.89
N VAL A 164 21.27 -3.26 0.25
CA VAL A 164 19.85 -3.42 0.56
C VAL A 164 19.44 -4.87 0.61
N PHE A 165 18.40 -5.16 1.39
CA PHE A 165 17.73 -6.44 1.38
C PHE A 165 16.63 -6.46 0.32
N ARG A 166 16.62 -7.48 -0.52
CA ARG A 166 15.54 -7.74 -1.44
C ARG A 166 14.47 -8.59 -0.77
N ILE A 167 13.29 -8.02 -0.58
CA ILE A 167 12.13 -8.68 -0.02
C ILE A 167 11.08 -8.84 -1.12
N THR A 168 10.51 -10.04 -1.24
CA THR A 168 9.32 -10.27 -2.07
C THR A 168 8.08 -10.35 -1.19
N ALA A 169 6.95 -9.91 -1.72
CA ALA A 169 5.67 -9.94 -1.04
C ALA A 169 4.62 -10.60 -1.93
N GLN A 170 3.83 -11.49 -1.36
CA GLN A 170 2.70 -12.13 -2.02
C GLN A 170 1.46 -11.97 -1.15
N TRP A 171 0.37 -11.53 -1.73
CA TRP A 171 -0.90 -11.39 -1.03
C TRP A 171 -2.07 -11.76 -1.92
N ALA A 172 -3.14 -12.20 -1.30
CA ALA A 172 -4.43 -12.39 -1.95
C ALA A 172 -5.51 -11.91 -1.01
N THR A 173 -6.41 -11.11 -1.52
CA THR A 173 -7.56 -10.64 -0.77
C THR A 173 -8.81 -11.17 -1.43
N ARG A 174 -9.60 -11.94 -0.68
CA ARG A 174 -10.94 -12.34 -1.08
C ARG A 174 -11.92 -11.60 -0.20
N TYR A 175 -12.73 -10.78 -0.83
CA TYR A 175 -13.92 -10.25 -0.21
C TYR A 175 -15.07 -11.20 -0.51
N GLY A 176 -15.61 -11.78 0.54
CA GLY A 176 -16.97 -12.29 0.52
C GLY A 176 -17.94 -11.11 0.29
N ILE A 177 -19.19 -11.24 0.63
CA ILE A 177 -20.15 -10.14 0.55
C ILE A 177 -19.60 -8.98 1.39
N SER A 178 -19.01 -7.99 0.75
CA SER A 178 -18.64 -6.76 1.44
C SER A 178 -19.80 -5.79 1.33
N TYR A 179 -20.29 -5.39 2.47
CA TYR A 179 -21.09 -4.19 2.54
C TYR A 179 -20.12 -3.03 2.39
N TRP A 180 -20.10 -2.45 1.22
CA TRP A 180 -19.44 -1.18 1.05
C TRP A 180 -20.27 -0.13 1.76
N ASP A 181 -19.68 0.64 2.65
CA ASP A 181 -20.32 1.85 3.15
C ASP A 181 -20.23 2.92 2.07
N PHE A 182 -21.27 3.04 1.29
CA PHE A 182 -21.39 4.05 0.24
C PHE A 182 -21.91 5.39 0.76
N GLY A 183 -21.55 5.77 1.96
CA GLY A 183 -21.94 7.05 2.53
C GLY A 183 -23.37 7.10 3.02
N GLY A 184 -23.87 5.99 3.51
CA GLY A 184 -25.20 5.90 4.10
C GLY A 184 -26.34 5.80 3.07
N ASP A 185 -26.04 5.55 1.80
CA ASP A 185 -27.08 5.24 0.83
C ASP A 185 -27.61 3.82 1.07
N LYS A 186 -28.71 3.76 1.85
CA LYS A 186 -29.40 2.53 2.25
C LYS A 186 -30.05 1.78 1.09
N ASN A 187 -30.02 2.32 -0.13
CA ASN A 187 -30.68 1.74 -1.31
C ASN A 187 -29.72 0.90 -2.17
N LEU A 188 -28.43 0.89 -1.87
CA LEU A 188 -27.50 0.01 -2.55
C LEU A 188 -27.64 -1.41 -2.02
N LYS A 189 -28.43 -2.21 -2.74
CA LYS A 189 -28.49 -3.65 -2.55
C LYS A 189 -27.12 -4.24 -2.88
N SER A 190 -26.66 -5.15 -2.03
CA SER A 190 -25.38 -5.86 -2.08
C SER A 190 -24.76 -5.99 -3.47
N ALA A 191 -23.60 -5.38 -3.69
CA ALA A 191 -22.78 -5.68 -4.85
C ALA A 191 -22.05 -7.01 -4.57
N GLN A 192 -22.46 -8.09 -5.21
CA GLN A 192 -21.66 -9.31 -5.26
C GLN A 192 -20.50 -9.10 -6.23
N GLY A 193 -19.35 -8.75 -5.71
CA GLY A 193 -18.10 -8.77 -6.48
C GLY A 193 -17.57 -10.19 -6.55
N LYS A 194 -17.72 -10.87 -7.70
CA LYS A 194 -16.87 -11.99 -8.05
C LYS A 194 -15.57 -11.42 -8.62
N HIS A 195 -14.48 -11.64 -7.92
CA HIS A 195 -13.11 -11.38 -8.41
C HIS A 195 -12.42 -12.68 -8.78
#